data_89814f2bf0040a3141a587406d9a1e09
#
_entry.id   89814f2bf0040a3141a587406d9a1e09
#
_cell.length_a   1.000
_cell.length_b   1.000
_cell.length_c   1.000
_cell.angle_alpha   90.00
_cell.angle_beta   90.00
_cell.angle_gamma   90.00
#
_symmetry.space_group_name_H-M   'P 1'
#
loop_
_entity.id
_entity.type
_entity.pdbx_description
1 polymer ?
#
loop_
_entity_poly.entity_id
_entity_poly.type
_entity_poly.pdbx_seq_one_letter_code
_entity_poly.pdbx_strand_id
1 'polypeptide(L)'
;MDGGMALAEKELRLDKYLADMKVGTRSEVKIFIRKSRITVNGITVRDTGFKVTEQDIVAFDGREVGYTKMEYIMLNKPAGVLTATKDSRQKTVLSLLPKAKRRDLFPVGRLDKDTEGLLLITNDGILAHRLLSPKKHVDKTYFVRVAGCVNEEHKNMFAAGILCGDFTALPAELV
;
A
#
# COMPACT_ATOMS: atom_id res chain seq x y z
N MET A 1 -16.54 36.81 12.97
CA MET A 1 -15.60 36.09 13.91
C MET A 1 -15.55 34.65 13.45
N ASP A 2 -14.64 34.39 12.48
CA ASP A 2 -14.45 33.03 11.96
C ASP A 2 -13.57 32.25 12.93
N GLY A 3 -14.21 31.39 13.70
CA GLY A 3 -13.52 30.39 14.51
C GLY A 3 -13.01 29.26 13.61
N GLY A 4 -11.91 29.49 12.91
CA GLY A 4 -11.20 28.43 12.21
C GLY A 4 -10.78 27.37 13.22
N MET A 5 -11.49 26.24 13.23
CA MET A 5 -11.12 25.04 13.99
C MET A 5 -9.81 24.52 13.38
N ALA A 6 -8.67 24.89 14.00
CA ALA A 6 -7.39 24.33 13.65
C ALA A 6 -7.50 22.78 13.79
N LEU A 7 -7.43 22.08 12.68
CA LEU A 7 -7.34 20.62 12.69
C LEU A 7 -6.11 20.25 13.52
N ALA A 8 -6.32 19.60 14.66
CA ALA A 8 -5.24 19.17 15.53
C ALA A 8 -4.22 18.36 14.68
N GLU A 9 -3.02 18.88 14.56
CA GLU A 9 -1.94 18.24 13.82
C GLU A 9 -1.67 16.88 14.43
N LYS A 10 -1.70 15.85 13.61
CA LYS A 10 -1.51 14.48 14.08
C LYS A 10 -0.06 14.26 14.45
N GLU A 11 0.23 14.25 15.73
CA GLU A 11 1.53 13.89 16.26
C GLU A 11 1.87 12.42 15.97
N LEU A 12 3.08 12.17 15.55
CA LEU A 12 3.66 10.86 15.32
C LEU A 12 4.85 10.62 16.25
N ARG A 13 5.00 9.41 16.73
CA ARG A 13 6.23 9.04 17.43
C ARG A 13 7.41 9.03 16.47
N LEU A 14 8.54 9.60 16.88
CA LEU A 14 9.75 9.70 16.09
C LEU A 14 10.28 8.33 15.61
N ASP A 15 10.20 7.29 16.48
CA ASP A 15 10.58 5.93 16.09
C ASP A 15 9.72 5.37 14.96
N LYS A 16 8.43 5.71 14.96
CA LYS A 16 7.50 5.33 13.89
C LYS A 16 7.76 6.12 12.62
N TYR A 17 7.87 7.44 12.72
CA TYR A 17 8.18 8.33 11.61
C TYR A 17 9.38 7.81 10.78
N LEU A 18 10.51 7.60 11.45
CA LEU A 18 11.74 7.16 10.82
C LEU A 18 11.65 5.72 10.23
N ALA A 19 10.94 4.82 10.92
CA ALA A 19 10.74 3.47 10.41
C ALA A 19 9.82 3.45 9.18
N ASP A 20 8.75 4.26 9.18
CA ASP A 20 7.83 4.39 8.05
C ASP A 20 8.56 4.95 6.81
N MET A 21 9.55 5.86 7.01
CA MET A 21 10.39 6.45 5.96
C MET A 21 11.61 5.62 5.60
N LYS A 22 11.66 4.35 5.95
CA LYS A 22 12.72 3.38 5.58
C LYS A 22 14.13 3.72 6.10
N VAL A 23 14.27 4.56 7.11
CA VAL A 23 15.58 4.84 7.75
C VAL A 23 16.15 3.58 8.41
N GLY A 24 15.29 2.70 8.91
CA GLY A 24 15.64 1.41 9.49
C GLY A 24 14.41 0.67 9.99
N THR A 25 14.58 -0.53 10.53
CA THR A 25 13.55 -1.19 11.32
C THR A 25 13.27 -0.39 12.59
N ARG A 26 12.13 -0.61 13.24
CA ARG A 26 11.83 0.09 14.51
C ARG A 26 12.91 -0.11 15.58
N SER A 27 13.51 -1.30 15.63
CA SER A 27 14.60 -1.59 16.59
C SER A 27 15.87 -0.82 16.24
N GLU A 28 16.27 -0.80 14.97
CA GLU A 28 17.43 -0.05 14.50
C GLU A 28 17.25 1.45 14.72
N VAL A 29 16.08 1.99 14.38
CA VAL A 29 15.76 3.42 14.59
C VAL A 29 15.89 3.81 16.05
N LYS A 30 15.41 2.98 17.00
CA LYS A 30 15.58 3.25 18.44
C LYS A 30 17.07 3.30 18.85
N ILE A 31 17.91 2.47 18.23
CA ILE A 31 19.37 2.53 18.44
C ILE A 31 19.94 3.84 17.89
N PHE A 32 19.51 4.25 16.68
CA PHE A 32 20.00 5.51 16.07
C PHE A 32 19.62 6.72 16.91
N ILE A 33 18.38 6.79 17.43
CA ILE A 33 17.92 7.86 18.32
C ILE A 33 18.78 7.92 19.60
N ARG A 34 18.99 6.79 20.28
CA ARG A 34 19.82 6.71 21.50
C ARG A 34 21.28 7.09 21.25
N LYS A 35 21.80 6.80 20.06
CA LYS A 35 23.18 7.16 19.63
C LYS A 35 23.28 8.61 19.13
N SER A 36 22.29 9.47 19.35
CA SER A 36 22.32 10.88 18.98
C SER A 36 22.49 11.15 17.48
N ARG A 37 22.03 10.22 16.62
CA ARG A 37 22.13 10.35 15.16
C ARG A 37 20.94 11.07 14.54
N ILE A 38 19.93 11.39 15.36
CA ILE A 38 18.69 12.03 14.91
C ILE A 38 18.60 13.43 15.48
N THR A 39 18.23 14.38 14.61
CA THR A 39 17.85 15.74 15.03
C THR A 39 16.43 16.04 14.62
N VAL A 40 15.75 16.84 15.43
CA VAL A 40 14.45 17.43 15.11
C VAL A 40 14.60 18.94 15.23
N ASN A 41 14.31 19.67 14.18
CA ASN A 41 14.52 21.13 14.08
C ASN A 41 15.95 21.55 14.48
N GLY A 42 16.95 20.77 14.06
CA GLY A 42 18.35 20.98 14.38
C GLY A 42 18.80 20.52 15.77
N ILE A 43 17.88 20.12 16.67
CA ILE A 43 18.20 19.71 18.04
C ILE A 43 18.29 18.18 18.11
N THR A 44 19.38 17.66 18.71
CA THR A 44 19.56 16.22 18.90
C THR A 44 18.52 15.63 19.86
N VAL A 45 17.82 14.59 19.43
CA VAL A 45 16.80 13.88 20.22
C VAL A 45 17.33 12.49 20.60
N ARG A 46 17.16 12.11 21.89
CA ARG A 46 17.50 10.77 22.43
C ARG A 46 16.29 9.97 22.90
N ASP A 47 15.16 10.63 23.07
CA ASP A 47 13.90 9.97 23.46
C ASP A 47 13.27 9.31 22.24
N THR A 48 13.15 7.99 22.29
CA THR A 48 12.51 7.19 21.22
C THR A 48 11.00 7.41 21.10
N GLY A 49 10.39 7.96 22.16
CA GLY A 49 8.97 8.28 22.23
C GLY A 49 8.66 9.72 21.83
N PHE A 50 9.68 10.54 21.55
CA PHE A 50 9.51 11.92 21.12
C PHE A 50 8.46 12.04 20.02
N LYS A 51 7.60 13.04 20.13
CA LYS A 51 6.54 13.26 19.14
C LYS A 51 6.94 14.34 18.17
N VAL A 52 6.65 14.11 16.90
CA VAL A 52 6.89 15.02 15.78
C VAL A 52 5.61 15.22 14.99
N THR A 53 5.49 16.35 14.35
CA THR A 53 4.43 16.71 13.39
C THR A 53 4.96 16.64 11.95
N GLU A 54 4.08 16.87 10.99
CA GLU A 54 4.47 16.96 9.57
C GLU A 54 5.31 18.22 9.26
N GLN A 55 5.32 19.22 10.16
CA GLN A 55 6.05 20.48 10.00
C GLN A 55 7.48 20.40 10.56
N ASP A 56 7.76 19.40 11.39
CA ASP A 56 9.08 19.26 12.00
C ASP A 56 10.10 18.77 10.97
N ILE A 57 11.25 19.40 10.95
CA ILE A 57 12.41 18.99 10.13
C ILE A 57 13.15 17.89 10.88
N VAL A 58 12.96 16.66 10.45
CA VAL A 58 13.67 15.49 11.01
C VAL A 58 14.86 15.15 10.15
N ALA A 59 16.06 14.98 10.76
CA ALA A 59 17.24 14.57 10.01
C ALA A 59 17.93 13.36 10.67
N PHE A 60 18.51 12.50 9.83
CA PHE A 60 19.35 11.37 10.18
C PHE A 60 20.75 11.58 9.65
N ASP A 61 21.75 11.61 10.53
CA ASP A 61 23.14 11.94 10.20
C ASP A 61 23.26 13.22 9.35
N GLY A 62 22.49 14.25 9.70
CA GLY A 62 22.50 15.53 9.00
C GLY A 62 21.75 15.56 7.65
N ARG A 63 21.15 14.43 7.23
CA ARG A 63 20.32 14.37 6.02
C ARG A 63 18.85 14.41 6.39
N GLU A 64 18.10 15.34 5.81
CA GLU A 64 16.69 15.47 6.04
C GLU A 64 15.92 14.21 5.60
N VAL A 65 15.00 13.78 6.43
CA VAL A 65 14.06 12.68 6.21
C VAL A 65 12.67 13.27 6.05
N GLY A 66 12.27 13.55 4.82
CA GLY A 66 10.92 14.09 4.54
C GLY A 66 9.84 13.05 4.84
N TYR A 67 8.72 13.50 5.41
CA TYR A 67 7.57 12.63 5.68
C TYR A 67 6.61 12.57 4.49
N THR A 68 6.26 11.36 4.07
CA THR A 68 5.20 11.12 3.08
C THR A 68 4.07 10.37 3.79
N LYS A 69 2.94 11.02 4.02
CA LYS A 69 1.81 10.45 4.77
C LYS A 69 1.16 9.29 4.02
N MET A 70 0.80 9.53 2.78
CA MET A 70 0.18 8.56 1.88
C MET A 70 0.99 8.46 0.59
N GLU A 71 1.19 7.25 0.11
CA GLU A 71 1.85 6.99 -1.16
C GLU A 71 0.95 6.12 -2.02
N TYR A 72 0.79 6.49 -3.29
CA TYR A 72 -0.04 5.79 -4.26
C TYR A 72 0.80 5.46 -5.48
N ILE A 73 0.88 4.18 -5.82
CA ILE A 73 1.68 3.68 -6.92
C ILE A 73 0.79 2.81 -7.79
N MET A 74 0.66 3.18 -9.06
CA MET A 74 0.07 2.31 -10.08
C MET A 74 1.19 1.44 -10.66
N LEU A 75 1.07 0.14 -10.47
CA LEU A 75 1.99 -0.85 -11.02
C LEU A 75 1.30 -1.59 -12.16
N ASN A 76 1.96 -1.65 -13.34
CA ASN A 76 1.65 -2.69 -14.30
C ASN A 76 2.38 -3.96 -13.83
N LYS A 77 1.66 -4.83 -13.12
CA LYS A 77 2.23 -6.04 -12.53
C LYS A 77 2.68 -6.98 -13.66
N PRO A 78 3.93 -7.43 -13.69
CA PRO A 78 4.37 -8.45 -14.64
C PRO A 78 3.94 -9.85 -14.20
N ALA A 79 3.92 -10.80 -15.13
CA ALA A 79 3.79 -12.23 -14.82
C ALA A 79 4.95 -12.73 -13.93
N GLY A 80 4.72 -13.82 -13.24
CA GLY A 80 5.74 -14.50 -12.41
C GLY A 80 6.01 -13.85 -11.04
N VAL A 81 5.25 -12.82 -10.66
CA VAL A 81 5.42 -12.08 -9.40
C VAL A 81 4.20 -12.21 -8.50
N LEU A 82 4.41 -12.48 -7.21
CA LEU A 82 3.32 -12.61 -6.25
C LEU A 82 2.74 -11.26 -5.84
N THR A 83 1.42 -11.20 -5.74
CA THR A 83 0.70 -10.07 -5.13
C THR A 83 0.70 -10.26 -3.60
N ALA A 84 1.83 -9.96 -2.98
CA ALA A 84 2.02 -10.05 -1.54
C ALA A 84 2.97 -8.93 -1.05
N THR A 85 2.92 -8.64 0.23
CA THR A 85 3.84 -7.67 0.85
C THR A 85 5.23 -8.26 1.07
N LYS A 86 5.30 -9.54 1.41
CA LYS A 86 6.55 -10.29 1.63
C LYS A 86 6.34 -11.76 1.28
N ASP A 87 7.37 -12.38 0.80
CA ASP A 87 7.49 -13.82 0.63
C ASP A 87 8.95 -14.23 0.83
N SER A 88 9.19 -15.42 1.38
CA SER A 88 10.54 -15.91 1.70
C SER A 88 11.24 -16.56 0.51
N ARG A 89 10.51 -16.96 -0.52
CA ARG A 89 11.01 -17.76 -1.65
C ARG A 89 10.84 -17.08 -3.00
N GLN A 90 9.83 -16.23 -3.14
CA GLN A 90 9.45 -15.66 -4.43
C GLN A 90 9.44 -14.13 -4.40
N LYS A 91 9.67 -13.53 -5.57
CA LYS A 91 9.56 -12.07 -5.75
C LYS A 91 8.11 -11.63 -5.54
N THR A 92 7.92 -10.54 -4.82
CA THR A 92 6.62 -9.91 -4.61
C THR A 92 6.53 -8.56 -5.32
N VAL A 93 5.32 -8.07 -5.51
CA VAL A 93 5.08 -6.77 -6.14
C VAL A 93 5.79 -5.62 -5.43
N LEU A 94 5.99 -5.70 -4.11
CA LEU A 94 6.73 -4.67 -3.38
C LEU A 94 8.23 -4.69 -3.66
N SER A 95 8.80 -5.84 -4.03
CA SER A 95 10.22 -5.92 -4.43
C SER A 95 10.52 -5.20 -5.75
N LEU A 96 9.49 -4.89 -6.55
CA LEU A 96 9.61 -4.14 -7.80
C LEU A 96 9.64 -2.62 -7.58
N LEU A 97 9.48 -2.15 -6.35
CA LEU A 97 9.33 -0.73 -5.99
C LEU A 97 10.51 -0.21 -5.16
N PRO A 98 11.75 -0.21 -5.69
CA PRO A 98 12.92 0.23 -4.91
C PRO A 98 12.87 1.71 -4.52
N LYS A 99 12.17 2.55 -5.31
CA LYS A 99 12.02 3.99 -5.09
C LYS A 99 10.84 4.36 -4.18
N ALA A 100 10.04 3.40 -3.75
CA ALA A 100 8.94 3.68 -2.82
C ALA A 100 9.47 4.28 -1.52
N LYS A 101 8.84 5.36 -1.07
CA LYS A 101 9.27 6.13 0.13
C LYS A 101 8.81 5.46 1.41
N ARG A 102 7.60 4.88 1.37
CA ARG A 102 6.96 4.24 2.53
C ARG A 102 7.34 2.77 2.67
N ARG A 103 7.42 2.30 3.92
CA ARG A 103 7.64 0.88 4.24
C ARG A 103 6.34 0.08 4.36
N ASP A 104 5.25 0.73 4.74
CA ASP A 104 3.97 0.13 5.08
C ASP A 104 3.01 0.01 3.90
N LEU A 105 3.55 0.03 2.67
CA LEU A 105 2.78 -0.18 1.44
C LEU A 105 2.25 -1.61 1.35
N PHE A 106 1.05 -1.74 0.77
CA PHE A 106 0.43 -3.01 0.46
C PHE A 106 -0.37 -2.93 -0.86
N PRO A 107 -0.56 -4.05 -1.57
CA PRO A 107 -1.35 -4.08 -2.79
C PRO A 107 -2.85 -4.00 -2.48
N VAL A 108 -3.58 -3.24 -3.28
CA VAL A 108 -5.05 -3.11 -3.22
C VAL A 108 -5.68 -4.17 -4.10
N GLY A 109 -6.07 -5.27 -3.49
CA GLY A 109 -6.51 -6.47 -4.19
C GLY A 109 -5.36 -7.39 -4.58
N ARG A 110 -5.69 -8.43 -5.33
CA ARG A 110 -4.72 -9.45 -5.75
C ARG A 110 -4.94 -9.83 -7.21
N LEU A 111 -3.86 -9.90 -7.95
CA LEU A 111 -3.75 -10.59 -9.22
C LEU A 111 -2.97 -11.88 -8.99
N ASP A 112 -3.30 -12.94 -9.69
CA ASP A 112 -2.57 -14.19 -9.61
C ASP A 112 -1.14 -14.01 -10.10
N LYS A 113 -0.28 -14.97 -9.80
CA LYS A 113 1.16 -14.88 -10.08
C LYS A 113 1.43 -14.54 -11.54
N ASP A 114 0.73 -15.22 -12.45
CA ASP A 114 0.93 -15.09 -13.89
C ASP A 114 -0.04 -14.11 -14.58
N THR A 115 -0.96 -13.51 -13.82
CA THR A 115 -1.82 -12.43 -14.30
C THR A 115 -1.03 -11.12 -14.33
N GLU A 116 -1.14 -10.40 -15.43
CA GLU A 116 -0.51 -9.09 -15.64
C GLU A 116 -1.53 -7.97 -15.53
N GLY A 117 -1.08 -6.74 -15.34
CA GLY A 117 -1.92 -5.55 -15.45
C GLY A 117 -1.96 -4.66 -14.22
N LEU A 118 -2.97 -3.80 -14.17
CA LEU A 118 -3.08 -2.74 -13.17
C LEU A 118 -3.22 -3.28 -11.76
N LEU A 119 -2.29 -2.89 -10.90
CA LEU A 119 -2.34 -3.11 -9.47
C LEU A 119 -2.03 -1.80 -8.74
N LEU A 120 -2.95 -1.33 -7.91
CA LEU A 120 -2.71 -0.19 -7.04
C LEU A 120 -1.96 -0.66 -5.79
N ILE A 121 -0.92 0.08 -5.41
CA ILE A 121 -0.15 -0.16 -4.18
C ILE A 121 -0.16 1.14 -3.36
N THR A 122 -0.53 1.05 -2.09
CA THR A 122 -0.66 2.21 -1.20
C THR A 122 -0.52 1.82 0.27
N ASN A 123 -0.43 2.79 1.16
CA ASN A 123 -0.62 2.64 2.60
C ASN A 123 -1.96 3.24 3.08
N ASP A 124 -2.84 3.64 2.16
CA ASP A 124 -4.18 4.15 2.48
C ASP A 124 -5.19 3.00 2.60
N GLY A 125 -5.36 2.51 3.84
CA GLY A 125 -6.32 1.44 4.14
C GLY A 125 -7.77 1.84 3.91
N ILE A 126 -8.11 3.13 4.03
CA ILE A 126 -9.48 3.62 3.82
C ILE A 126 -9.82 3.55 2.33
N LEU A 127 -8.93 4.03 1.47
CA LEU A 127 -9.10 3.92 0.02
C LEU A 127 -9.16 2.46 -0.42
N ALA A 128 -8.21 1.64 0.06
CA ALA A 128 -8.19 0.20 -0.25
C ALA A 128 -9.51 -0.50 0.11
N HIS A 129 -10.03 -0.24 1.32
CA HIS A 129 -11.33 -0.77 1.72
C HIS A 129 -12.47 -0.29 0.82
N ARG A 130 -12.48 0.97 0.40
CA ARG A 130 -13.50 1.50 -0.52
C ARG A 130 -13.46 0.81 -1.88
N LEU A 131 -12.25 0.54 -2.41
CA LEU A 131 -12.06 -0.10 -3.71
C LEU A 131 -12.35 -1.60 -3.70
N LEU A 132 -12.13 -2.27 -2.56
CA LEU A 132 -12.28 -3.72 -2.44
C LEU A 132 -13.64 -4.15 -1.87
N SER A 133 -14.35 -3.26 -1.20
CA SER A 133 -15.62 -3.60 -0.54
C SER A 133 -16.69 -3.98 -1.56
N PRO A 134 -17.30 -5.18 -1.46
CA PRO A 134 -18.38 -5.61 -2.36
C PRO A 134 -19.57 -4.63 -2.38
N LYS A 135 -19.83 -3.95 -1.24
CA LYS A 135 -20.91 -2.95 -1.12
C LYS A 135 -20.71 -1.68 -1.96
N LYS A 136 -19.47 -1.43 -2.43
CA LYS A 136 -19.15 -0.21 -3.20
C LYS A 136 -19.14 -0.43 -4.71
N HIS A 137 -19.24 -1.69 -5.16
CA HIS A 137 -19.33 -2.07 -6.58
C HIS A 137 -18.34 -1.29 -7.48
N VAL A 138 -17.06 -1.38 -7.16
CA VAL A 138 -16.02 -0.86 -8.07
C VAL A 138 -15.72 -1.96 -9.08
N ASP A 139 -16.13 -1.73 -10.32
CA ASP A 139 -15.95 -2.68 -11.40
C ASP A 139 -14.48 -2.95 -11.70
N LYS A 140 -14.18 -4.18 -12.09
CA LYS A 140 -12.85 -4.62 -12.50
C LYS A 140 -12.98 -5.36 -13.83
N THR A 141 -12.33 -4.85 -14.85
CA THR A 141 -12.33 -5.46 -16.19
C THR A 141 -11.07 -6.29 -16.39
N TYR A 142 -11.24 -7.52 -16.87
CA TYR A 142 -10.14 -8.42 -17.19
C TYR A 142 -10.22 -8.83 -18.65
N PHE A 143 -9.11 -8.71 -19.35
CA PHE A 143 -8.96 -9.33 -20.66
C PHE A 143 -8.42 -10.74 -20.49
N VAL A 144 -9.13 -11.74 -21.04
CA VAL A 144 -8.76 -13.15 -20.89
C VAL A 144 -8.67 -13.81 -22.28
N ARG A 145 -7.60 -14.57 -22.51
CA ARG A 145 -7.50 -15.46 -23.66
C ARG A 145 -7.90 -16.86 -23.25
N VAL A 146 -8.84 -17.45 -23.97
CA VAL A 146 -9.34 -18.81 -23.72
C VAL A 146 -9.11 -19.70 -24.92
N ALA A 147 -8.99 -21.00 -24.70
CA ALA A 147 -9.03 -22.00 -25.76
C ALA A 147 -10.50 -22.28 -26.10
N GLY A 148 -10.92 -22.03 -27.35
CA GLY A 148 -12.28 -22.21 -27.81
C GLY A 148 -13.02 -20.91 -28.10
N CYS A 149 -14.31 -21.00 -28.30
CA CYS A 149 -15.18 -19.87 -28.63
C CYS A 149 -16.14 -19.56 -27.48
N VAL A 150 -16.26 -18.29 -27.16
CA VAL A 150 -17.29 -17.78 -26.24
C VAL A 150 -18.60 -17.61 -27.05
N ASN A 151 -19.71 -18.07 -26.49
CA ASN A 151 -21.04 -17.97 -27.09
C ASN A 151 -22.05 -17.34 -26.09
N GLU A 152 -23.30 -17.17 -26.52
CA GLU A 152 -24.33 -16.54 -25.71
C GLU A 152 -24.68 -17.37 -24.44
N GLU A 153 -24.55 -18.69 -24.50
CA GLU A 153 -24.76 -19.55 -23.32
C GLU A 153 -23.73 -19.21 -22.23
N HIS A 154 -22.47 -19.05 -22.59
CA HIS A 154 -21.42 -18.64 -21.65
C HIS A 154 -21.70 -17.25 -21.06
N LYS A 155 -22.18 -16.29 -21.84
CA LYS A 155 -22.58 -14.97 -21.34
C LYS A 155 -23.71 -15.06 -20.32
N ASN A 156 -24.74 -15.87 -20.61
CA ASN A 156 -25.87 -16.11 -19.70
C ASN A 156 -25.41 -16.77 -18.39
N MET A 157 -24.46 -17.72 -18.47
CA MET A 157 -23.87 -18.31 -17.26
C MET A 157 -23.14 -17.29 -16.40
N PHE A 158 -22.32 -16.40 -17.00
CA PHE A 158 -21.65 -15.33 -16.26
C PHE A 158 -22.65 -14.36 -15.64
N ALA A 159 -23.70 -13.98 -16.36
CA ALA A 159 -24.74 -13.09 -15.86
C ALA A 159 -25.56 -13.71 -14.70
N ALA A 160 -25.71 -15.02 -14.66
CA ALA A 160 -26.38 -15.73 -13.58
C ALA A 160 -25.48 -16.03 -12.36
N GLY A 161 -24.18 -15.95 -12.55
CA GLY A 161 -23.17 -16.42 -11.60
C GLY A 161 -22.77 -17.87 -11.87
N ILE A 162 -21.49 -18.18 -11.71
CA ILE A 162 -20.91 -19.49 -12.05
C ILE A 162 -20.58 -20.27 -10.78
N LEU A 163 -21.01 -21.55 -10.75
CA LEU A 163 -20.62 -22.47 -9.68
C LEU A 163 -19.12 -22.82 -9.83
N CYS A 164 -18.31 -22.45 -8.85
CA CYS A 164 -16.87 -22.66 -8.79
C CYS A 164 -16.55 -23.57 -7.60
N GLY A 165 -16.57 -24.88 -7.80
CA GLY A 165 -16.38 -25.84 -6.72
C GLY A 165 -17.46 -25.76 -5.66
N ASP A 166 -17.15 -25.26 -4.48
CA ASP A 166 -18.03 -25.17 -3.31
C ASP A 166 -18.71 -23.79 -3.14
N PHE A 167 -18.46 -22.84 -4.03
CA PHE A 167 -19.09 -21.52 -4.01
C PHE A 167 -19.64 -21.10 -5.38
N THR A 168 -20.60 -20.18 -5.38
CA THR A 168 -21.10 -19.54 -6.60
C THR A 168 -20.50 -18.15 -6.71
N ALA A 169 -19.79 -17.87 -7.83
CA ALA A 169 -19.29 -16.55 -8.14
C ALA A 169 -20.45 -15.57 -8.37
N LEU A 170 -20.26 -14.32 -7.98
CA LEU A 170 -21.24 -13.27 -8.26
C LEU A 170 -21.40 -13.07 -9.76
N PRO A 171 -22.59 -12.59 -10.21
CA PRO A 171 -22.81 -12.21 -11.59
C PRO A 171 -21.71 -11.30 -12.14
N ALA A 172 -21.31 -11.55 -13.39
CA ALA A 172 -20.34 -10.74 -14.10
C ALA A 172 -20.75 -10.59 -15.57
N GLU A 173 -20.31 -9.51 -16.19
CA GLU A 173 -20.51 -9.28 -17.63
C GLU A 173 -19.40 -9.97 -18.42
N LEU A 174 -19.75 -10.70 -19.46
CA LEU A 174 -18.83 -11.30 -20.41
C LEU A 174 -19.12 -10.70 -21.79
N VAL A 175 -18.16 -9.96 -22.36
CA VAL A 175 -18.27 -9.23 -23.65
C VAL A 175 -17.50 -9.95 -24.73
#